data_18704c017d5066d65f7194271cbeb79e
#
_entry.id   18704c017d5066d65f7194271cbeb79e
#
_cell.length_a   1.000
_cell.length_b   1.000
_cell.length_c   1.000
_cell.angle_alpha   90.00
_cell.angle_beta   90.00
_cell.angle_gamma   90.00
#
_symmetry.space_group_name_H-M   'P 1'
#
loop_
_entity.id
_entity.type
_entity.pdbx_description
1 polymer ?
#
loop_
_entity_poly.entity_id
_entity_poly.type
_entity_poly.pdbx_seq_one_letter_code
_entity_poly.pdbx_strand_id
1 'polypeptide(L)'
;MITIGENIKESLNKPQGARAPQVGAPQNKGYSEAGASRRKKSLKGFTARSGSPREDIDWNNYTLRQRGRMLSMSTPIAKSAITTNRTNVIGMGLQLKSKIDHEVLGMTPEKAAAWQRKTEKEFALWADNKRACDATGVNDFYSMQQLAFSSWLTSGDAFVVIKQYEPTPLMPYSLRLHIVEADRIRTPGKAGQLLTDGKAENGNKIFDGVEVNSDGAIVAYYVHNTYPNEIHADKDEYVRVEAYGEKTGLPNILQLMDSERPEQYRGVTYLAPVIEPLLQLRRYTDAELTAANIESCFAAFIKTNTGTTEMPFNEVGWGDVAGVPDSTPEVSRDPNEYELGAGTVNILDPGEDVVFADPKRPSGGFDNFVAAVATQVGAALEIPKDLLMKAFNASYSASRAALLEAWKAFQMRRKWFTSDFCRPVYEIWLAEAVARGRILAPGFFANATIRKAYLGSEWIGPSQGMLDPTKEIEAEVLAIQHGFSTHEQSTIKLNGGQWQDNVAQLAIENDQLAEAFPDDPNEDPINKAVGALVAEVVKRAKEELKHEQEET
;
A
#
# COMPACT_ATOMS: atom_id res chain seq x y z
N MET A 1 31.71 -32.78 6.68
CA MET A 1 30.61 -32.07 7.34
C MET A 1 31.14 -31.53 8.64
N ILE A 2 31.37 -30.25 8.72
CA ILE A 2 31.91 -29.62 9.94
C ILE A 2 30.68 -29.15 10.72
N THR A 3 30.43 -29.76 11.87
CA THR A 3 29.33 -29.46 12.78
C THR A 3 29.63 -28.17 13.54
N ILE A 4 29.21 -27.05 13.00
CA ILE A 4 29.33 -25.70 13.65
C ILE A 4 28.29 -25.49 14.77
N GLY A 5 27.34 -26.42 14.94
CA GLY A 5 26.20 -26.25 15.83
C GLY A 5 26.40 -26.50 17.33
N GLU A 6 27.36 -27.27 17.73
CA GLU A 6 27.51 -27.68 19.14
C GLU A 6 28.27 -26.66 20.00
N ASN A 7 29.26 -25.97 19.44
CA ASN A 7 30.04 -24.98 20.20
C ASN A 7 29.31 -23.67 20.52
N ILE A 8 28.19 -23.37 19.82
CA ILE A 8 27.42 -22.16 20.10
C ILE A 8 26.40 -22.43 21.24
N LYS A 9 25.91 -23.65 21.37
CA LYS A 9 24.96 -24.01 22.46
C LYS A 9 25.60 -23.99 23.85
N GLU A 10 26.87 -24.31 23.96
CA GLU A 10 27.59 -24.30 25.24
C GLU A 10 27.97 -22.91 25.74
N SER A 11 28.14 -21.93 24.83
CA SER A 11 28.46 -20.55 25.20
C SER A 11 27.24 -19.73 25.65
N LEU A 12 26.01 -20.14 25.24
CA LEU A 12 24.76 -19.43 25.56
C LEU A 12 24.12 -19.86 26.89
N ASN A 13 24.56 -20.97 27.49
CA ASN A 13 23.95 -21.55 28.68
C ASN A 13 24.66 -21.28 30.02
N LYS A 14 25.67 -20.42 30.04
CA LYS A 14 26.23 -19.93 31.32
C LYS A 14 25.57 -18.60 31.65
N PRO A 15 24.81 -18.46 32.75
CA PRO A 15 24.44 -17.18 33.28
C PRO A 15 25.70 -16.53 33.85
N GLN A 16 26.48 -15.86 33.01
CA GLN A 16 27.43 -14.89 33.53
C GLN A 16 26.59 -13.74 34.08
N GLY A 17 26.51 -13.68 35.40
CA GLY A 17 26.02 -12.50 36.07
C GLY A 17 26.73 -11.29 35.50
N ALA A 18 26.02 -10.52 34.70
CA ALA A 18 26.50 -9.27 34.17
C ALA A 18 26.84 -8.38 35.34
N ARG A 19 28.13 -8.34 35.74
CA ARG A 19 28.64 -7.25 36.58
C ARG A 19 28.21 -5.97 35.89
N ALA A 20 27.34 -5.22 36.55
CA ALA A 20 27.04 -3.85 36.12
C ALA A 20 28.39 -3.16 35.86
N PRO A 21 28.60 -2.56 34.70
CA PRO A 21 29.87 -1.91 34.39
C PRO A 21 30.11 -0.89 35.48
N GLN A 22 31.24 -1.03 36.20
CA GLN A 22 31.68 0.01 37.14
C GLN A 22 31.78 1.29 36.33
N VAL A 23 31.00 2.29 36.72
CA VAL A 23 31.00 3.62 36.11
C VAL A 23 32.32 4.27 36.46
N GLY A 24 33.37 3.99 35.74
CA GLY A 24 34.58 4.81 35.74
C GLY A 24 34.24 6.24 35.36
N ALA A 25 35.09 7.19 35.78
CA ALA A 25 34.93 8.61 35.45
C ALA A 25 34.58 8.76 33.94
N PRO A 26 33.68 9.68 33.57
CA PRO A 26 33.18 9.81 32.22
C PRO A 26 34.30 10.15 31.27
N GLN A 27 34.75 9.17 30.53
CA GLN A 27 35.61 9.40 29.39
C GLN A 27 34.72 9.75 28.22
N ASN A 28 34.94 10.94 27.70
CA ASN A 28 34.29 11.44 26.49
C ASN A 28 34.77 10.63 25.32
N LYS A 29 34.06 9.57 24.93
CA LYS A 29 34.44 8.67 23.82
C LYS A 29 33.24 8.49 22.88
N GLY A 30 33.36 9.07 21.69
CA GLY A 30 32.43 8.82 20.59
C GLY A 30 30.97 9.12 20.91
N TYR A 31 30.09 8.16 20.73
CA TYR A 31 28.65 8.31 20.87
C TYR A 31 28.16 8.63 22.29
N SER A 32 29.01 8.59 23.33
CA SER A 32 28.63 9.01 24.67
C SER A 32 28.26 10.49 24.77
N GLU A 33 28.73 11.33 23.83
CA GLU A 33 28.33 12.74 23.71
C GLU A 33 27.15 12.95 22.78
N ALA A 34 26.72 11.93 22.05
CA ALA A 34 25.55 11.93 21.17
C ALA A 34 24.35 11.24 21.84
N GLY A 35 23.64 10.41 21.10
CA GLY A 35 22.42 9.73 21.54
C GLY A 35 22.61 8.71 22.69
N ALA A 36 23.81 8.20 22.92
CA ALA A 36 24.10 7.27 24.03
C ALA A 36 24.30 7.96 25.39
N SER A 37 24.21 9.26 25.48
CA SER A 37 24.39 10.01 26.72
C SER A 37 23.25 9.74 27.73
N ARG A 38 23.62 9.32 28.93
CA ARG A 38 22.67 9.20 30.07
C ARG A 38 22.54 10.48 30.90
N ARG A 39 23.32 11.53 30.59
CA ARG A 39 23.44 12.77 31.38
C ARG A 39 22.78 13.96 30.71
N LYS A 40 22.59 13.96 29.38
CA LYS A 40 21.96 15.07 28.66
C LYS A 40 20.51 15.23 29.08
N LYS A 41 20.12 16.47 29.45
CA LYS A 41 18.74 16.80 29.84
C LYS A 41 17.73 16.50 28.74
N SER A 42 18.13 16.66 27.47
CA SER A 42 17.30 16.34 26.29
C SER A 42 16.96 14.85 26.13
N LEU A 43 17.73 13.96 26.77
CA LEU A 43 17.51 12.51 26.75
C LEU A 43 16.91 11.99 28.05
N LYS A 44 16.61 12.89 29.01
CA LYS A 44 16.00 12.52 30.29
C LYS A 44 14.58 11.95 30.03
N GLY A 45 14.34 10.74 30.49
CA GLY A 45 13.05 10.05 30.28
C GLY A 45 12.98 9.21 28.99
N PHE A 46 13.93 9.37 28.07
CA PHE A 46 14.05 8.49 26.92
C PHE A 46 14.76 7.20 27.34
N THR A 47 13.95 6.18 27.66
CA THR A 47 14.46 4.85 28.03
C THR A 47 14.10 3.87 26.91
N ALA A 48 15.13 3.30 26.27
CA ALA A 48 14.98 2.24 25.30
C ALA A 48 15.54 0.94 25.87
N ARG A 49 14.89 -0.17 25.60
CA ARG A 49 15.35 -1.53 25.94
C ARG A 49 15.59 -2.30 24.66
N SER A 50 16.57 -3.19 24.69
CA SER A 50 16.79 -4.13 23.59
C SER A 50 15.86 -5.34 23.82
N GLY A 51 14.68 -5.29 23.25
CA GLY A 51 13.71 -6.38 23.23
C GLY A 51 13.85 -7.28 22.01
N SER A 52 13.24 -8.46 22.04
CA SER A 52 13.07 -9.31 20.87
C SER A 52 12.07 -8.69 19.88
N PRO A 53 12.07 -9.06 18.59
CA PRO A 53 11.02 -8.64 17.64
C PRO A 53 9.61 -8.92 18.16
N ARG A 54 9.43 -10.01 18.88
CA ARG A 54 8.19 -10.40 19.51
C ARG A 54 7.70 -9.39 20.54
N GLU A 55 8.58 -8.91 21.43
CA GLU A 55 8.22 -7.93 22.47
C GLU A 55 7.92 -6.56 21.87
N ASP A 56 8.69 -6.16 20.85
CA ASP A 56 8.55 -4.86 20.22
C ASP A 56 7.38 -4.81 19.21
N ILE A 57 7.08 -5.92 18.53
CA ILE A 57 6.11 -5.98 17.44
C ILE A 57 4.85 -6.75 17.84
N ASP A 58 4.95 -8.06 18.14
CA ASP A 58 3.77 -8.92 18.23
C ASP A 58 2.80 -8.48 19.30
N TRP A 59 3.29 -8.04 20.47
CA TRP A 59 2.43 -7.54 21.57
C TRP A 59 1.69 -6.26 21.22
N ASN A 60 2.21 -5.47 20.30
CA ASN A 60 1.62 -4.21 19.87
C ASN A 60 0.79 -4.34 18.59
N ASN A 61 1.01 -5.40 17.82
CA ASN A 61 0.58 -5.52 16.44
C ASN A 61 -0.96 -5.54 16.29
N TYR A 62 -1.67 -6.19 17.21
CA TYR A 62 -3.12 -6.20 17.23
C TYR A 62 -3.70 -4.77 17.29
N THR A 63 -3.18 -3.94 18.21
CA THR A 63 -3.60 -2.54 18.36
C THR A 63 -3.21 -1.71 17.13
N LEU A 64 -2.01 -1.92 16.59
CA LEU A 64 -1.52 -1.21 15.40
C LEU A 64 -2.38 -1.53 14.17
N ARG A 65 -2.73 -2.79 13.94
CA ARG A 65 -3.64 -3.22 12.84
C ARG A 65 -5.00 -2.54 12.92
N GLN A 66 -5.62 -2.55 14.10
CA GLN A 66 -6.93 -1.91 14.31
C GLN A 66 -6.88 -0.41 14.03
N ARG A 67 -5.87 0.29 14.56
CA ARG A 67 -5.68 1.73 14.37
C ARG A 67 -5.35 2.05 12.91
N GLY A 68 -4.46 1.30 12.27
CA GLY A 68 -4.11 1.45 10.86
C GLY A 68 -5.33 1.28 9.96
N ARG A 69 -6.15 0.25 10.20
CA ARG A 69 -7.40 0.01 9.46
C ARG A 69 -8.41 1.13 9.67
N MET A 70 -8.61 1.57 10.91
CA MET A 70 -9.51 2.69 11.22
C MET A 70 -9.07 3.97 10.50
N LEU A 71 -7.78 4.31 10.55
CA LEU A 71 -7.25 5.50 9.87
C LEU A 71 -7.37 5.40 8.36
N SER A 72 -7.12 4.23 7.77
CA SER A 72 -7.27 4.03 6.31
C SER A 72 -8.72 4.21 5.83
N MET A 73 -9.71 3.99 6.70
CA MET A 73 -11.14 4.19 6.40
C MET A 73 -11.61 5.62 6.70
N SER A 74 -11.06 6.26 7.73
CA SER A 74 -11.62 7.50 8.29
C SER A 74 -10.77 8.75 8.06
N THR A 75 -9.52 8.62 7.61
CA THR A 75 -8.60 9.76 7.45
C THR A 75 -8.18 9.91 5.99
N PRO A 76 -8.50 11.04 5.32
CA PRO A 76 -8.22 11.23 3.89
C PRO A 76 -6.75 11.02 3.51
N ILE A 77 -5.82 11.54 4.30
CA ILE A 77 -4.38 11.41 4.02
C ILE A 77 -3.90 9.97 4.15
N ALA A 78 -4.35 9.22 5.16
CA ALA A 78 -4.04 7.79 5.27
C ALA A 78 -4.60 7.00 4.09
N LYS A 79 -5.85 7.29 3.70
CA LYS A 79 -6.47 6.69 2.52
C LYS A 79 -5.70 7.01 1.25
N SER A 80 -5.27 8.28 1.09
CA SER A 80 -4.44 8.70 -0.05
C SER A 80 -3.12 7.92 -0.10
N ALA A 81 -2.43 7.73 1.03
CA ALA A 81 -1.19 6.98 1.09
C ALA A 81 -1.37 5.52 0.60
N ILE A 82 -2.39 4.82 1.09
CA ILE A 82 -2.68 3.44 0.69
C ILE A 82 -3.07 3.36 -0.80
N THR A 83 -3.99 4.25 -1.25
CA THR A 83 -4.45 4.22 -2.65
C THR A 83 -3.37 4.63 -3.62
N THR A 84 -2.50 5.58 -3.27
CA THR A 84 -1.36 6.00 -4.10
C THR A 84 -0.38 4.84 -4.30
N ASN A 85 -0.03 4.13 -3.22
CA ASN A 85 0.79 2.91 -3.33
C ASN A 85 0.10 1.86 -4.23
N ARG A 86 -1.17 1.54 -3.97
CA ARG A 86 -1.91 0.55 -4.77
C ARG A 86 -1.92 0.90 -6.26
N THR A 87 -2.19 2.17 -6.60
CA THR A 87 -2.26 2.62 -7.98
C THR A 87 -0.91 2.56 -8.69
N ASN A 88 0.18 2.93 -8.01
CA ASN A 88 1.50 3.00 -8.63
C ASN A 88 2.28 1.67 -8.56
N VAL A 89 2.01 0.82 -7.58
CA VAL A 89 2.67 -0.49 -7.44
C VAL A 89 1.96 -1.56 -8.25
N ILE A 90 0.64 -1.69 -8.09
CA ILE A 90 -0.17 -2.74 -8.71
C ILE A 90 -0.96 -2.22 -9.93
N GLY A 91 -1.54 -1.02 -9.81
CA GLY A 91 -2.38 -0.44 -10.86
C GLY A 91 -3.61 -1.30 -11.16
N MET A 92 -3.81 -1.63 -12.41
CA MET A 92 -4.89 -2.52 -12.87
C MET A 92 -4.61 -4.01 -12.63
N GLY A 93 -3.44 -4.33 -12.07
CA GLY A 93 -2.94 -5.68 -11.86
C GLY A 93 -1.65 -5.93 -12.64
N LEU A 94 -0.74 -6.68 -12.04
CA LEU A 94 0.53 -7.04 -12.67
C LEU A 94 0.31 -8.16 -13.67
N GLN A 95 0.65 -7.90 -14.92
CA GLN A 95 0.51 -8.86 -16.03
C GLN A 95 1.71 -9.80 -16.08
N LEU A 96 1.46 -11.07 -16.28
CA LEU A 96 2.51 -12.07 -16.47
C LEU A 96 3.19 -11.88 -17.83
N LYS A 97 4.50 -11.77 -17.81
CA LYS A 97 5.38 -11.97 -18.96
C LYS A 97 6.25 -13.18 -18.69
N SER A 98 6.00 -14.26 -19.36
CA SER A 98 6.85 -15.45 -19.27
C SER A 98 8.22 -15.17 -19.88
N LYS A 99 9.29 -15.54 -19.18
CA LYS A 99 10.69 -15.31 -19.62
C LYS A 99 11.53 -16.52 -19.27
N ILE A 100 11.35 -17.58 -20.06
CA ILE A 100 12.08 -18.83 -19.86
C ILE A 100 13.53 -18.68 -20.28
N ASP A 101 14.39 -19.45 -19.63
CA ASP A 101 15.80 -19.56 -20.03
C ASP A 101 15.93 -20.59 -21.15
N HIS A 102 15.86 -20.11 -22.40
CA HIS A 102 15.86 -20.96 -23.58
C HIS A 102 17.19 -21.68 -23.80
N GLU A 103 18.32 -21.12 -23.32
CA GLU A 103 19.63 -21.74 -23.44
C GLU A 103 19.71 -22.99 -22.58
N VAL A 104 19.32 -22.89 -21.30
CA VAL A 104 19.26 -24.04 -20.36
C VAL A 104 18.28 -25.11 -20.87
N LEU A 105 17.20 -24.71 -21.55
CA LEU A 105 16.20 -25.63 -22.08
C LEU A 105 16.57 -26.22 -23.44
N GLY A 106 17.64 -25.74 -24.07
CA GLY A 106 18.05 -26.15 -25.42
C GLY A 106 17.00 -25.82 -26.49
N MET A 107 16.26 -24.71 -26.31
CA MET A 107 15.24 -24.23 -27.25
C MET A 107 15.79 -23.11 -28.12
N THR A 108 15.30 -23.02 -29.38
CA THR A 108 15.56 -21.82 -30.17
C THR A 108 14.74 -20.65 -29.63
N PRO A 109 15.16 -19.39 -29.83
CA PRO A 109 14.44 -18.21 -29.38
C PRO A 109 12.97 -18.18 -29.85
N GLU A 110 12.69 -18.60 -31.08
CA GLU A 110 11.36 -18.63 -31.68
C GLU A 110 10.44 -19.66 -30.96
N LYS A 111 10.98 -20.86 -30.68
CA LYS A 111 10.25 -21.89 -29.91
C LYS A 111 9.98 -21.44 -28.49
N ALA A 112 10.97 -20.75 -27.88
CA ALA A 112 10.80 -20.15 -26.56
C ALA A 112 9.70 -19.07 -26.58
N ALA A 113 9.72 -18.16 -27.54
CA ALA A 113 8.69 -17.13 -27.70
C ALA A 113 7.29 -17.72 -27.94
N ALA A 114 7.18 -18.76 -28.76
CA ALA A 114 5.91 -19.45 -28.97
C ALA A 114 5.39 -20.14 -27.69
N TRP A 115 6.27 -20.77 -26.93
CA TRP A 115 5.94 -21.39 -25.66
C TRP A 115 5.49 -20.35 -24.63
N GLN A 116 6.20 -19.23 -24.53
CA GLN A 116 5.88 -18.12 -23.63
C GLN A 116 4.49 -17.55 -23.92
N ARG A 117 4.20 -17.20 -25.17
CA ARG A 117 2.87 -16.70 -25.60
C ARG A 117 1.75 -17.71 -25.30
N LYS A 118 2.00 -19.00 -25.53
CA LYS A 118 1.02 -20.05 -25.20
C LYS A 118 0.77 -20.10 -23.69
N THR A 119 1.82 -20.01 -22.89
CA THR A 119 1.74 -20.05 -21.41
C THR A 119 1.02 -18.82 -20.86
N GLU A 120 1.29 -17.63 -21.38
CA GLU A 120 0.61 -16.38 -21.02
C GLU A 120 -0.88 -16.44 -21.31
N LYS A 121 -1.28 -16.89 -22.50
CA LYS A 121 -2.69 -17.11 -22.88
C LYS A 121 -3.39 -18.14 -22.01
N GLU A 122 -2.71 -19.22 -21.69
CA GLU A 122 -3.25 -20.26 -20.82
C GLU A 122 -3.37 -19.80 -19.35
N PHE A 123 -2.43 -18.96 -18.89
CA PHE A 123 -2.50 -18.32 -17.58
C PHE A 123 -3.68 -17.34 -17.52
N ALA A 124 -3.89 -16.53 -18.53
CA ALA A 124 -5.00 -15.58 -18.63
C ALA A 124 -6.36 -16.29 -18.54
N LEU A 125 -6.52 -17.47 -19.12
CA LEU A 125 -7.74 -18.27 -18.99
C LEU A 125 -8.13 -18.55 -17.52
N TRP A 126 -7.15 -18.73 -16.65
CA TRP A 126 -7.35 -18.90 -15.22
C TRP A 126 -7.45 -17.55 -14.51
N ALA A 127 -6.57 -16.61 -14.80
CA ALA A 127 -6.40 -15.35 -14.09
C ALA A 127 -7.57 -14.38 -14.29
N ASP A 128 -8.13 -14.30 -15.53
CA ASP A 128 -9.23 -13.39 -15.85
C ASP A 128 -10.59 -13.88 -15.32
N ASN A 129 -10.69 -15.15 -15.02
CA ASN A 129 -11.93 -15.75 -14.55
C ASN A 129 -11.99 -15.84 -13.03
N LYS A 130 -12.75 -14.93 -12.40
CA LYS A 130 -12.91 -14.87 -10.95
C LYS A 130 -13.37 -16.17 -10.31
N ARG A 131 -14.18 -16.99 -10.99
CA ARG A 131 -14.59 -18.30 -10.48
C ARG A 131 -13.49 -19.36 -10.63
N ALA A 132 -12.51 -19.11 -11.49
CA ALA A 132 -11.39 -20.00 -11.73
C ALA A 132 -10.18 -19.72 -10.85
N CYS A 133 -9.97 -18.49 -10.37
CA CYS A 133 -8.81 -18.11 -9.57
C CYS A 133 -9.14 -17.84 -8.10
N ASP A 134 -10.31 -17.27 -7.80
CA ASP A 134 -10.73 -16.91 -6.43
C ASP A 134 -11.65 -18.00 -5.83
N ALA A 135 -11.32 -18.44 -4.62
CA ALA A 135 -12.15 -19.38 -3.87
C ALA A 135 -13.51 -18.80 -3.47
N THR A 136 -13.61 -17.46 -3.35
CA THR A 136 -14.86 -16.74 -3.08
C THR A 136 -15.63 -16.40 -4.35
N GLY A 137 -14.99 -16.45 -5.51
CA GLY A 137 -15.57 -16.15 -6.82
C GLY A 137 -15.90 -14.66 -7.05
N VAL A 138 -15.35 -13.76 -6.25
CA VAL A 138 -15.63 -12.31 -6.29
C VAL A 138 -14.64 -11.57 -7.18
N ASN A 139 -13.34 -11.89 -7.07
CA ASN A 139 -12.26 -11.16 -7.71
C ASN A 139 -11.56 -12.00 -8.77
N ASP A 140 -11.13 -11.38 -9.86
CA ASP A 140 -10.14 -11.95 -10.75
C ASP A 140 -8.73 -11.86 -10.10
N PHE A 141 -7.74 -12.50 -10.72
CA PHE A 141 -6.39 -12.53 -10.16
C PHE A 141 -5.77 -11.12 -10.00
N TYR A 142 -6.09 -10.19 -10.87
CA TYR A 142 -5.57 -8.82 -10.85
C TYR A 142 -6.22 -7.99 -9.73
N SER A 143 -7.51 -8.15 -9.53
CA SER A 143 -8.23 -7.57 -8.38
C SER A 143 -7.77 -8.18 -7.05
N MET A 144 -7.46 -9.48 -7.03
CA MET A 144 -6.88 -10.15 -5.87
C MET A 144 -5.50 -9.59 -5.53
N GLN A 145 -4.67 -9.24 -6.51
CA GLN A 145 -3.39 -8.57 -6.27
C GLN A 145 -3.59 -7.22 -5.57
N GLN A 146 -4.55 -6.42 -6.04
CA GLN A 146 -4.88 -5.13 -5.43
C GLN A 146 -5.37 -5.29 -3.98
N LEU A 147 -6.23 -6.29 -3.74
CA LEU A 147 -6.77 -6.59 -2.43
C LEU A 147 -5.68 -7.06 -1.46
N ALA A 148 -4.88 -8.03 -1.86
CA ALA A 148 -3.78 -8.58 -1.06
C ALA A 148 -2.75 -7.51 -0.72
N PHE A 149 -2.36 -6.67 -1.69
CA PHE A 149 -1.44 -5.56 -1.48
C PHE A 149 -2.01 -4.50 -0.52
N SER A 150 -3.28 -4.13 -0.67
CA SER A 150 -3.94 -3.17 0.22
C SER A 150 -4.09 -3.72 1.64
N SER A 151 -4.39 -5.02 1.79
CA SER A 151 -4.47 -5.70 3.07
C SER A 151 -3.11 -5.74 3.76
N TRP A 152 -2.04 -6.07 3.02
CA TRP A 152 -0.67 -6.00 3.51
C TRP A 152 -0.32 -4.61 4.06
N LEU A 153 -0.50 -3.54 3.28
CA LEU A 153 -0.19 -2.18 3.74
C LEU A 153 -1.00 -1.75 4.96
N THR A 154 -2.27 -2.13 5.00
CA THR A 154 -3.19 -1.69 6.07
C THR A 154 -2.99 -2.49 7.36
N SER A 155 -2.79 -3.79 7.26
CA SER A 155 -2.73 -4.70 8.39
C SER A 155 -1.31 -5.16 8.77
N GLY A 156 -0.32 -4.89 7.90
CA GLY A 156 1.07 -5.28 8.08
C GLY A 156 1.41 -6.60 7.40
N ASP A 157 0.47 -7.53 7.37
CA ASP A 157 0.56 -8.77 6.60
C ASP A 157 -0.78 -9.14 5.96
N ALA A 158 -0.71 -9.98 4.93
CA ALA A 158 -1.86 -10.61 4.30
C ALA A 158 -1.52 -12.07 4.01
N PHE A 159 -2.51 -12.94 4.05
CA PHE A 159 -2.31 -14.37 3.84
C PHE A 159 -3.13 -14.85 2.66
N VAL A 160 -2.60 -15.82 1.93
CA VAL A 160 -3.29 -16.42 0.78
C VAL A 160 -3.24 -17.94 0.94
N VAL A 161 -4.36 -18.53 1.29
CA VAL A 161 -4.49 -19.98 1.41
C VAL A 161 -4.73 -20.58 0.04
N ILE A 162 -3.92 -21.55 -0.33
CA ILE A 162 -4.05 -22.30 -1.57
C ILE A 162 -5.12 -23.36 -1.40
N LYS A 163 -6.18 -23.27 -2.18
CA LYS A 163 -7.29 -24.23 -2.19
C LYS A 163 -7.31 -25.00 -3.49
N GLN A 164 -7.82 -26.23 -3.43
CA GLN A 164 -8.02 -27.07 -4.62
C GLN A 164 -9.48 -27.47 -4.72
N TYR A 165 -10.03 -27.29 -5.91
CA TYR A 165 -11.41 -27.61 -6.27
C TYR A 165 -11.43 -28.57 -7.44
N GLU A 166 -12.50 -29.34 -7.58
CA GLU A 166 -12.67 -30.21 -8.72
C GLU A 166 -12.74 -29.39 -10.03
N PRO A 167 -11.89 -29.69 -11.02
CA PRO A 167 -11.88 -28.99 -12.28
C PRO A 167 -13.10 -29.35 -13.13
N THR A 168 -13.50 -28.40 -13.98
CA THR A 168 -14.57 -28.59 -14.97
C THR A 168 -14.04 -28.31 -16.37
N PRO A 169 -14.74 -28.72 -17.44
CA PRO A 169 -14.30 -28.42 -18.80
C PRO A 169 -14.07 -26.95 -19.09
N LEU A 170 -14.87 -26.06 -18.46
CA LEU A 170 -14.75 -24.60 -18.60
C LEU A 170 -13.78 -23.97 -17.59
N MET A 171 -13.42 -24.69 -16.54
CA MET A 171 -12.47 -24.26 -15.50
C MET A 171 -11.49 -25.42 -15.24
N PRO A 172 -10.48 -25.58 -16.11
CA PRO A 172 -9.66 -26.80 -16.13
C PRO A 172 -8.64 -26.90 -15.01
N TYR A 173 -8.48 -25.84 -14.21
CA TYR A 173 -7.57 -25.79 -13.06
C TYR A 173 -8.29 -26.01 -11.74
N SER A 174 -7.67 -26.75 -10.85
CA SER A 174 -8.14 -26.93 -9.46
C SER A 174 -7.72 -25.82 -8.52
N LEU A 175 -6.61 -25.14 -8.86
CA LEU A 175 -6.06 -24.06 -8.05
C LEU A 175 -7.08 -22.93 -7.84
N ARG A 176 -7.32 -22.60 -6.57
CA ARG A 176 -8.05 -21.39 -6.13
C ARG A 176 -7.27 -20.70 -5.03
N LEU A 177 -7.31 -19.38 -5.03
CA LEU A 177 -6.70 -18.56 -4.00
C LEU A 177 -7.76 -18.06 -3.03
N HIS A 178 -7.48 -18.10 -1.74
CA HIS A 178 -8.34 -17.55 -0.70
C HIS A 178 -7.54 -16.55 0.12
N ILE A 179 -7.81 -15.25 -0.08
CA ILE A 179 -7.18 -14.18 0.70
C ILE A 179 -7.79 -14.15 2.09
N VAL A 180 -6.94 -14.15 3.10
CA VAL A 180 -7.31 -14.14 4.52
C VAL A 180 -6.63 -12.95 5.19
N GLU A 181 -7.41 -12.17 5.94
CA GLU A 181 -6.86 -11.03 6.69
C GLU A 181 -6.00 -11.48 7.87
N ALA A 182 -5.04 -10.63 8.23
CA ALA A 182 -4.11 -10.82 9.33
C ALA A 182 -4.77 -11.23 10.67
N ASP A 183 -5.95 -10.68 10.98
CA ASP A 183 -6.68 -10.94 12.23
C ASP A 183 -7.25 -12.36 12.33
N ARG A 184 -7.38 -13.06 11.20
CA ARG A 184 -7.81 -14.46 11.16
C ARG A 184 -6.64 -15.44 11.32
N ILE A 185 -5.41 -14.97 11.31
CA ILE A 185 -4.23 -15.74 11.66
C ILE A 185 -3.86 -15.37 13.09
N ARG A 186 -4.18 -16.22 14.05
CA ARG A 186 -3.93 -15.98 15.46
C ARG A 186 -3.66 -17.27 16.23
N THR A 187 -3.03 -17.11 17.38
CA THR A 187 -2.72 -18.24 18.26
C THR A 187 -4.00 -18.85 18.81
N PRO A 188 -4.20 -20.18 18.72
CA PRO A 188 -5.34 -20.86 19.31
C PRO A 188 -5.45 -20.59 20.82
N GLY A 189 -6.66 -20.27 21.27
CA GLY A 189 -6.95 -19.95 22.67
C GLY A 189 -8.43 -20.19 23.00
N LYS A 190 -8.83 -19.85 24.22
CA LYS A 190 -10.26 -19.85 24.58
C LYS A 190 -10.97 -18.72 23.85
N ALA A 191 -12.24 -18.91 23.54
CA ALA A 191 -13.06 -17.89 22.90
C ALA A 191 -12.94 -16.52 23.63
N GLY A 192 -12.67 -15.46 22.87
CA GLY A 192 -12.47 -14.10 23.39
C GLY A 192 -11.09 -13.83 24.00
N GLN A 193 -10.17 -14.79 24.02
CA GLN A 193 -8.80 -14.59 24.49
C GLN A 193 -7.86 -14.39 23.29
N LEU A 194 -7.23 -13.21 23.24
CA LEU A 194 -6.16 -12.93 22.28
C LEU A 194 -4.83 -13.36 22.92
N LEU A 195 -4.27 -14.42 22.36
CA LEU A 195 -2.95 -14.92 22.75
C LEU A 195 -1.95 -14.56 21.66
N THR A 196 -0.89 -13.88 22.02
CA THR A 196 0.26 -13.66 21.12
C THR A 196 1.17 -14.87 21.08
N ASP A 197 1.13 -15.70 22.10
CA ASP A 197 1.99 -16.87 22.29
C ASP A 197 1.21 -18.13 22.50
N GLY A 198 1.76 -19.22 22.00
CA GLY A 198 1.22 -20.55 22.21
C GLY A 198 2.28 -21.61 22.05
N LYS A 199 1.85 -22.84 22.31
CA LYS A 199 2.64 -24.03 22.09
C LYS A 199 1.78 -25.03 21.33
N ALA A 200 2.29 -25.53 20.21
CA ALA A 200 1.65 -26.53 19.40
C ALA A 200 1.75 -27.92 20.08
N GLU A 201 0.91 -28.87 19.69
CA GLU A 201 0.92 -30.23 20.22
C GLU A 201 2.26 -30.96 20.00
N ASN A 202 2.95 -30.64 18.91
CA ASN A 202 4.29 -31.15 18.58
C ASN A 202 5.43 -30.47 19.36
N GLY A 203 5.12 -29.53 20.26
CA GLY A 203 6.08 -28.81 21.09
C GLY A 203 6.65 -27.56 20.47
N ASN A 204 6.34 -27.24 19.22
CA ASN A 204 6.76 -26.01 18.55
C ASN A 204 6.14 -24.77 19.21
N LYS A 205 6.82 -23.62 19.06
CA LYS A 205 6.30 -22.34 19.53
C LYS A 205 5.35 -21.74 18.50
N ILE A 206 4.31 -21.05 18.97
CA ILE A 206 3.38 -20.31 18.12
C ILE A 206 3.51 -18.83 18.49
N PHE A 207 3.72 -17.97 17.48
CA PHE A 207 3.83 -16.52 17.60
C PHE A 207 2.73 -15.85 16.78
N ASP A 208 1.72 -15.29 17.43
CA ASP A 208 0.55 -14.65 16.80
C ASP A 208 0.00 -15.48 15.60
N GLY A 209 -0.20 -16.79 15.82
CA GLY A 209 -0.74 -17.74 14.84
C GLY A 209 0.27 -18.37 13.88
N VAL A 210 1.56 -18.04 13.99
CA VAL A 210 2.63 -18.62 13.18
C VAL A 210 3.39 -19.65 14.01
N GLU A 211 3.40 -20.91 13.58
CA GLU A 211 4.13 -22.00 14.24
C GLU A 211 5.56 -22.07 13.71
N VAL A 212 6.53 -22.12 14.61
CA VAL A 212 7.97 -22.10 14.31
C VAL A 212 8.64 -23.29 14.98
N ASN A 213 9.56 -23.93 14.26
CA ASN A 213 10.36 -25.02 14.80
C ASN A 213 11.52 -24.49 15.69
N SER A 214 12.36 -25.42 16.19
CA SER A 214 13.53 -25.10 17.02
C SER A 214 14.57 -24.22 16.33
N ASP A 215 14.61 -24.23 15.01
CA ASP A 215 15.59 -23.50 14.20
C ASP A 215 15.06 -22.12 13.75
N GLY A 216 13.83 -21.76 14.14
CA GLY A 216 13.19 -20.51 13.77
C GLY A 216 12.49 -20.56 12.40
N ALA A 217 12.39 -21.73 11.76
CA ALA A 217 11.69 -21.85 10.48
C ALA A 217 10.19 -21.98 10.68
N ILE A 218 9.41 -21.30 9.83
CA ILE A 218 7.96 -21.37 9.83
C ILE A 218 7.51 -22.74 9.32
N VAL A 219 6.65 -23.41 10.12
CA VAL A 219 6.15 -24.75 9.84
C VAL A 219 4.68 -24.75 9.47
N ALA A 220 3.87 -23.95 10.16
CA ALA A 220 2.44 -23.91 9.93
C ALA A 220 1.82 -22.58 10.38
N TYR A 221 0.57 -22.37 9.97
CA TYR A 221 -0.25 -21.24 10.34
C TYR A 221 -1.59 -21.71 10.90
N TYR A 222 -2.11 -20.97 11.89
CA TYR A 222 -3.42 -21.25 12.47
C TYR A 222 -4.45 -20.26 11.91
N VAL A 223 -5.30 -20.76 11.03
CA VAL A 223 -6.31 -19.97 10.29
C VAL A 223 -7.66 -20.15 10.98
N HIS A 224 -8.19 -19.07 11.54
CA HIS A 224 -9.50 -19.05 12.18
C HIS A 224 -10.63 -18.72 11.20
N ASN A 225 -11.83 -19.23 11.46
CA ASN A 225 -13.04 -18.94 10.69
C ASN A 225 -13.67 -17.58 11.05
N THR A 226 -13.37 -17.03 12.24
CA THR A 226 -13.97 -15.82 12.80
C THR A 226 -12.95 -14.71 13.04
N TYR A 227 -13.42 -13.48 13.22
CA TYR A 227 -12.62 -12.35 13.67
C TYR A 227 -12.62 -12.25 15.20
N PRO A 228 -11.56 -11.67 15.83
CA PRO A 228 -11.44 -11.64 17.29
C PRO A 228 -12.60 -10.95 18.02
N ASN A 229 -13.19 -9.92 17.41
CA ASN A 229 -14.26 -9.09 18.00
C ASN A 229 -15.57 -9.17 17.18
N GLU A 230 -15.83 -10.27 16.51
CA GLU A 230 -17.04 -10.46 15.74
C GLU A 230 -18.23 -10.68 16.69
N ILE A 231 -19.25 -9.81 16.63
CA ILE A 231 -20.35 -9.78 17.62
C ILE A 231 -21.29 -10.98 17.44
N HIS A 232 -21.47 -11.43 16.21
CA HIS A 232 -22.34 -12.56 15.86
C HIS A 232 -21.53 -13.73 15.26
N ALA A 233 -20.34 -13.96 15.81
CA ALA A 233 -19.50 -15.03 15.34
C ALA A 233 -20.14 -16.39 15.63
N ASP A 234 -20.03 -17.29 14.67
CA ASP A 234 -20.18 -18.73 14.91
C ASP A 234 -19.10 -19.18 15.90
N LYS A 235 -19.18 -20.45 16.29
CA LYS A 235 -18.14 -21.04 17.13
C LYS A 235 -16.76 -20.80 16.50
N ASP A 236 -15.84 -20.25 17.28
CA ASP A 236 -14.46 -20.01 16.83
C ASP A 236 -13.76 -21.35 16.63
N GLU A 237 -13.51 -21.67 15.36
CA GLU A 237 -12.80 -22.86 14.94
C GLU A 237 -11.57 -22.45 14.14
N TYR A 238 -10.51 -23.23 14.21
CA TYR A 238 -9.30 -22.98 13.46
C TYR A 238 -8.82 -24.23 12.74
N VAL A 239 -8.09 -24.00 11.66
CA VAL A 239 -7.40 -25.04 10.90
C VAL A 239 -5.91 -24.75 10.95
N ARG A 240 -5.12 -25.74 11.33
CA ARG A 240 -3.67 -25.71 11.20
C ARG A 240 -3.30 -26.02 9.76
N VAL A 241 -2.75 -25.05 9.06
CA VAL A 241 -2.30 -25.16 7.66
C VAL A 241 -0.78 -25.23 7.66
N GLU A 242 -0.23 -26.33 7.16
CA GLU A 242 1.23 -26.46 6.97
C GLU A 242 1.73 -25.46 5.95
N ALA A 243 2.86 -24.81 6.21
CA ALA A 243 3.43 -23.80 5.34
C ALA A 243 3.72 -24.35 3.94
N TYR A 244 4.23 -25.57 3.87
CA TYR A 244 4.60 -26.25 2.62
C TYR A 244 4.06 -27.68 2.60
N GLY A 245 3.71 -28.14 1.42
CA GLY A 245 3.31 -29.52 1.21
C GLY A 245 4.50 -30.48 1.35
N GLU A 246 4.38 -31.47 2.21
CA GLU A 246 5.45 -32.43 2.55
C GLU A 246 6.03 -33.12 1.31
N LYS A 247 5.22 -33.50 0.33
CA LYS A 247 5.65 -34.20 -0.88
C LYS A 247 6.03 -33.26 -2.02
N THR A 248 5.38 -32.13 -2.13
CA THR A 248 5.51 -31.23 -3.27
C THR A 248 6.53 -30.13 -3.04
N GLY A 249 6.77 -29.75 -1.76
CA GLY A 249 7.55 -28.58 -1.39
C GLY A 249 6.90 -27.25 -1.80
N LEU A 250 5.69 -27.29 -2.39
CA LEU A 250 4.94 -26.08 -2.78
C LEU A 250 4.25 -25.48 -1.55
N PRO A 251 4.12 -24.14 -1.50
CA PRO A 251 3.43 -23.49 -0.38
C PRO A 251 1.92 -23.83 -0.39
N ASN A 252 1.38 -24.12 0.79
CA ASN A 252 -0.06 -24.26 1.01
C ASN A 252 -0.70 -22.94 1.44
N ILE A 253 0.12 -22.02 1.95
CA ILE A 253 -0.26 -20.67 2.35
C ILE A 253 0.89 -19.72 2.05
N LEU A 254 0.58 -18.56 1.49
CA LEU A 254 1.53 -17.49 1.27
C LEU A 254 1.32 -16.44 2.33
N GLN A 255 2.40 -15.92 2.90
CA GLN A 255 2.40 -14.76 3.77
C GLN A 255 3.09 -13.61 3.05
N LEU A 256 2.37 -12.51 2.90
CA LEU A 256 2.88 -11.26 2.36
C LEU A 256 3.18 -10.32 3.52
N MET A 257 4.45 -10.02 3.74
CA MET A 257 4.87 -9.10 4.79
C MET A 257 6.22 -8.47 4.45
N ASP A 258 6.49 -7.32 5.02
CA ASP A 258 7.81 -6.71 5.05
C ASP A 258 8.46 -6.96 6.43
N SER A 259 9.70 -7.46 6.43
CA SER A 259 10.43 -7.77 7.65
C SER A 259 11.42 -6.65 7.96
N GLU A 260 11.16 -5.89 9.03
CA GLU A 260 12.05 -4.83 9.52
C GLU A 260 13.15 -5.36 10.44
N ARG A 261 12.93 -6.54 11.04
CA ARG A 261 13.85 -7.16 11.99
C ARG A 261 14.05 -8.66 11.70
N PRO A 262 15.26 -9.21 11.93
CA PRO A 262 15.46 -10.67 11.92
C PRO A 262 14.53 -11.38 12.91
N GLU A 263 14.06 -12.57 12.58
CA GLU A 263 13.12 -13.38 13.40
C GLU A 263 11.76 -12.69 13.66
N GLN A 264 11.36 -11.80 12.79
CA GLN A 264 10.01 -11.22 12.76
C GLN A 264 9.10 -12.17 11.98
N TYR A 265 8.01 -12.63 12.62
CA TYR A 265 7.06 -13.56 12.02
C TYR A 265 5.73 -12.92 11.62
N ARG A 266 5.47 -11.69 12.03
CA ARG A 266 4.27 -10.92 11.68
C ARG A 266 4.63 -9.53 11.17
N GLY A 267 3.93 -9.10 10.14
CA GLY A 267 4.14 -7.78 9.56
C GLY A 267 3.56 -6.64 10.41
N VAL A 268 4.12 -5.44 10.25
CA VAL A 268 3.65 -4.20 10.88
C VAL A 268 2.93 -3.35 9.84
N THR A 269 1.80 -2.73 10.22
CA THR A 269 1.07 -1.84 9.31
C THR A 269 1.97 -0.72 8.79
N TYR A 270 1.91 -0.47 7.49
CA TYR A 270 2.63 0.62 6.83
C TYR A 270 2.34 1.99 7.47
N LEU A 271 1.18 2.15 8.10
CA LEU A 271 0.78 3.38 8.76
C LEU A 271 1.34 3.52 10.19
N ALA A 272 2.01 2.49 10.74
CA ALA A 272 2.46 2.48 12.14
C ALA A 272 3.20 3.78 12.57
N PRO A 273 4.21 4.29 11.85
CA PRO A 273 4.97 5.46 12.27
C PRO A 273 4.16 6.76 12.21
N VAL A 274 3.03 6.77 11.51
CA VAL A 274 2.22 7.98 11.25
C VAL A 274 0.84 7.95 11.89
N ILE A 275 0.50 6.91 12.66
CA ILE A 275 -0.80 6.80 13.36
C ILE A 275 -1.06 8.02 14.23
N GLU A 276 -0.11 8.40 15.07
CA GLU A 276 -0.27 9.52 16.00
C GLU A 276 -0.33 10.89 15.29
N PRO A 277 0.61 11.24 14.39
CA PRO A 277 0.52 12.47 13.60
C PRO A 277 -0.78 12.62 12.83
N LEU A 278 -1.26 11.55 12.19
CA LEU A 278 -2.53 11.56 11.44
C LEU A 278 -3.74 11.78 12.35
N LEU A 279 -3.75 11.18 13.55
CA LEU A 279 -4.83 11.38 14.51
C LEU A 279 -4.83 12.80 15.06
N GLN A 280 -3.65 13.35 15.34
CA GLN A 280 -3.52 14.74 15.80
C GLN A 280 -3.93 15.73 14.72
N LEU A 281 -3.54 15.50 13.47
CA LEU A 281 -3.95 16.33 12.34
C LEU A 281 -5.47 16.33 12.16
N ARG A 282 -6.11 15.17 12.26
CA ARG A 282 -7.56 15.06 12.20
C ARG A 282 -8.23 15.89 13.31
N ARG A 283 -7.78 15.72 14.58
CA ARG A 283 -8.31 16.49 15.71
C ARG A 283 -8.13 18.00 15.54
N TYR A 284 -6.99 18.41 14.99
CA TYR A 284 -6.73 19.81 14.71
C TYR A 284 -7.66 20.36 13.62
N THR A 285 -7.87 19.60 12.55
CA THR A 285 -8.80 19.96 11.48
C THR A 285 -10.24 20.06 12.00
N ASP A 286 -10.69 19.09 12.82
CA ASP A 286 -12.01 19.11 13.46
C ASP A 286 -12.17 20.34 14.40
N ALA A 287 -11.13 20.69 15.13
CA ALA A 287 -11.12 21.87 16.01
C ALA A 287 -11.19 23.19 15.21
N GLU A 288 -10.45 23.32 14.10
CA GLU A 288 -10.51 24.50 13.23
C GLU A 288 -11.87 24.65 12.54
N LEU A 289 -12.45 23.54 12.08
CA LEU A 289 -13.82 23.54 11.52
C LEU A 289 -14.85 23.97 12.58
N THR A 290 -14.71 23.46 13.81
CA THR A 290 -15.58 23.85 14.91
C THR A 290 -15.42 25.33 15.25
N ALA A 291 -14.19 25.83 15.30
CA ALA A 291 -13.90 27.24 15.53
C ALA A 291 -14.50 28.14 14.43
N ALA A 292 -14.34 27.75 13.14
CA ALA A 292 -14.92 28.48 12.03
C ALA A 292 -16.47 28.48 12.06
N ASN A 293 -17.08 27.36 12.44
CA ASN A 293 -18.54 27.28 12.64
C ASN A 293 -19.00 28.21 13.78
N ILE A 294 -18.29 28.20 14.91
CA ILE A 294 -18.59 29.08 16.02
C ILE A 294 -18.43 30.55 15.57
N GLU A 295 -17.34 30.89 14.90
CA GLU A 295 -17.09 32.23 14.37
C GLU A 295 -18.20 32.71 13.43
N SER A 296 -18.72 31.82 12.59
CA SER A 296 -19.85 32.13 11.69
C SER A 296 -21.18 32.37 12.45
N CYS A 297 -21.30 31.84 13.66
CA CYS A 297 -22.50 32.00 14.50
C CYS A 297 -22.40 33.20 15.46
N PHE A 298 -21.18 33.63 15.85
CA PHE A 298 -21.01 34.74 16.78
C PHE A 298 -20.97 36.09 16.05
N ALA A 299 -22.08 36.83 16.11
CA ALA A 299 -22.09 38.21 15.65
C ALA A 299 -21.57 39.21 16.69
N ALA A 300 -21.91 39.02 17.99
CA ALA A 300 -21.54 39.98 19.05
C ALA A 300 -21.77 39.44 20.47
N PHE A 301 -20.96 39.87 21.44
CA PHE A 301 -21.27 39.78 22.88
C PHE A 301 -21.66 41.13 23.44
N ILE A 302 -22.69 41.16 24.24
CA ILE A 302 -23.19 42.34 24.90
C ILE A 302 -22.51 42.41 26.28
N LYS A 303 -21.76 43.47 26.54
CA LYS A 303 -21.10 43.71 27.80
C LYS A 303 -21.79 44.82 28.55
N THR A 304 -22.43 44.52 29.67
CA THR A 304 -23.04 45.50 30.56
C THR A 304 -22.00 46.10 31.50
N ASN A 305 -21.85 47.41 31.48
CA ASN A 305 -20.89 48.14 32.33
C ASN A 305 -21.50 48.74 33.59
N THR A 306 -22.82 48.62 33.76
CA THR A 306 -23.52 49.23 34.91
C THR A 306 -24.06 48.17 35.84
N GLY A 307 -23.48 48.15 37.07
CA GLY A 307 -24.02 47.39 38.19
C GLY A 307 -25.17 48.09 38.94
N THR A 308 -25.89 49.02 38.31
CA THR A 308 -27.04 49.70 38.92
C THR A 308 -28.18 49.81 37.94
N THR A 309 -29.27 49.26 38.36
CA THR A 309 -30.61 49.25 37.72
C THR A 309 -31.28 50.63 37.85
N GLU A 310 -30.56 51.72 37.66
CA GLU A 310 -31.21 53.05 37.67
C GLU A 310 -31.19 53.67 36.26
N MET A 311 -32.36 53.74 35.66
CA MET A 311 -32.56 54.48 34.43
C MET A 311 -32.26 55.96 34.63
N PRO A 312 -31.50 56.66 33.75
CA PRO A 312 -31.12 58.07 33.87
C PRO A 312 -32.31 59.07 33.70
N PHE A 313 -33.53 58.64 33.54
CA PHE A 313 -34.70 59.49 33.25
C PHE A 313 -35.74 59.53 34.38
N ASN A 314 -35.43 59.07 35.60
CA ASN A 314 -36.41 59.11 36.68
C ASN A 314 -36.35 60.38 37.53
N GLU A 315 -35.63 61.46 37.12
CA GLU A 315 -35.62 62.77 37.75
C GLU A 315 -36.16 63.88 36.83
N VAL A 316 -37.31 63.65 36.22
CA VAL A 316 -38.15 64.76 35.80
C VAL A 316 -39.47 64.63 36.55
N GLY A 317 -39.53 65.36 37.71
CA GLY A 317 -40.76 65.49 38.49
C GLY A 317 -41.86 66.09 37.65
N TRP A 318 -42.80 65.30 37.27
CA TRP A 318 -44.15 65.73 36.89
C TRP A 318 -45.05 65.46 38.10
N GLY A 319 -45.43 66.56 38.67
CA GLY A 319 -46.29 66.59 39.86
C GLY A 319 -47.52 65.73 39.73
N ASP A 320 -48.00 65.30 40.89
CA ASP A 320 -49.21 64.62 41.20
C ASP A 320 -50.36 64.76 40.10
N VAL A 321 -50.50 63.74 39.31
CA VAL A 321 -51.76 63.47 38.61
C VAL A 321 -52.28 62.14 39.18
N ALA A 322 -53.20 62.32 40.17
CA ALA A 322 -53.89 61.20 40.74
C ALA A 322 -54.71 60.48 39.66
N GLY A 323 -54.44 59.19 39.50
CA GLY A 323 -55.33 58.31 38.74
C GLY A 323 -54.72 57.44 37.61
N VAL A 324 -53.39 57.25 37.56
CA VAL A 324 -52.85 56.24 36.65
C VAL A 324 -52.48 54.99 37.47
N PRO A 325 -53.03 53.83 37.17
CA PRO A 325 -52.64 52.61 37.85
C PRO A 325 -51.12 52.37 37.62
N ASP A 326 -50.42 52.15 38.72
CA ASP A 326 -49.03 51.70 38.76
C ASP A 326 -48.95 50.27 38.20
N SER A 327 -48.89 50.18 36.89
CA SER A 327 -48.61 48.95 36.17
C SER A 327 -47.67 49.27 35.00
N THR A 328 -46.44 49.66 35.37
CA THR A 328 -45.32 49.41 34.46
C THR A 328 -45.14 47.89 34.43
N PRO A 329 -45.32 47.25 33.32
CA PRO A 329 -44.93 45.86 33.21
C PRO A 329 -43.41 45.84 33.45
N GLU A 330 -43.00 45.22 34.56
CA GLU A 330 -41.63 44.71 34.66
C GLU A 330 -41.45 43.76 33.46
N VAL A 331 -40.85 44.27 32.44
CA VAL A 331 -40.34 43.42 31.38
C VAL A 331 -39.12 42.73 31.96
N SER A 332 -39.37 41.71 32.76
CA SER A 332 -38.35 40.71 33.12
C SER A 332 -37.93 40.04 31.82
N ARG A 333 -36.90 40.59 31.17
CA ARG A 333 -36.24 39.88 30.11
C ARG A 333 -35.47 38.70 30.73
N ASP A 334 -35.79 37.50 30.26
CA ASP A 334 -35.04 36.31 30.57
C ASP A 334 -33.60 36.54 30.05
N PRO A 335 -32.53 36.37 30.85
CA PRO A 335 -31.15 36.47 30.42
C PRO A 335 -30.81 35.53 29.27
N ASN A 336 -31.66 34.60 28.94
CA ASN A 336 -31.49 33.63 27.81
C ASN A 336 -32.24 34.06 26.54
N GLU A 337 -32.83 35.26 26.47
CA GLU A 337 -33.64 35.72 25.32
C GLU A 337 -32.82 36.25 24.13
N TYR A 338 -31.47 36.21 24.22
CA TYR A 338 -30.62 36.55 23.07
C TYR A 338 -30.55 35.36 22.11
N GLU A 339 -31.13 35.52 20.94
CA GLU A 339 -30.99 34.52 19.88
C GLU A 339 -29.64 34.63 19.19
N LEU A 340 -28.86 33.57 19.23
CA LEU A 340 -27.62 33.42 18.47
C LEU A 340 -27.92 32.77 17.12
N GLY A 341 -27.85 33.54 16.05
CA GLY A 341 -28.07 33.05 14.70
C GLY A 341 -27.42 33.96 13.65
N ALA A 342 -27.18 33.45 12.48
CA ALA A 342 -26.64 34.22 11.36
C ALA A 342 -27.62 35.33 10.98
N GLY A 343 -27.25 36.62 11.20
CA GLY A 343 -28.05 37.78 10.87
C GLY A 343 -29.04 38.21 11.94
N THR A 344 -28.99 37.69 13.19
CA THR A 344 -29.79 38.19 14.30
C THR A 344 -29.28 39.56 14.76
N VAL A 345 -30.18 40.51 14.92
CA VAL A 345 -29.91 41.83 15.47
C VAL A 345 -30.53 41.89 16.88
N ASN A 346 -29.70 41.84 17.90
CA ASN A 346 -30.14 42.02 19.28
C ASN A 346 -30.08 43.49 19.65
N ILE A 347 -31.14 44.03 20.28
CA ILE A 347 -31.19 45.41 20.75
C ILE A 347 -30.56 45.43 22.17
N LEU A 348 -29.57 46.32 22.34
CA LEU A 348 -28.83 46.50 23.58
C LEU A 348 -29.58 47.40 24.55
N ASP A 349 -29.49 47.10 25.83
CA ASP A 349 -29.95 47.99 26.90
C ASP A 349 -28.97 49.14 27.17
N PRO A 350 -29.42 50.27 27.72
CA PRO A 350 -28.55 51.40 28.04
C PRO A 350 -27.41 50.99 29.00
N GLY A 351 -26.17 51.17 28.61
CA GLY A 351 -24.99 50.77 29.36
C GLY A 351 -24.38 49.45 28.95
N GLU A 352 -24.94 48.79 27.98
CA GLU A 352 -24.39 47.60 27.34
C GLU A 352 -23.48 47.99 26.17
N ASP A 353 -22.36 47.32 26.05
CA ASP A 353 -21.40 47.50 24.94
C ASP A 353 -21.18 46.18 24.23
N VAL A 354 -21.00 46.24 22.94
CA VAL A 354 -20.80 45.04 22.11
C VAL A 354 -19.30 44.78 22.04
N VAL A 355 -18.88 43.68 22.60
CA VAL A 355 -17.53 43.18 22.39
C VAL A 355 -17.60 42.06 21.35
N PHE A 356 -17.08 42.36 20.18
CA PHE A 356 -16.89 41.30 19.19
C PHE A 356 -15.79 40.34 19.70
N ALA A 357 -16.14 39.09 19.91
CA ALA A 357 -15.15 38.06 20.06
C ALA A 357 -14.48 37.87 18.70
N ASP A 358 -13.34 38.54 18.52
CA ASP A 358 -12.47 38.31 17.36
C ASP A 358 -11.51 37.17 17.71
N PRO A 359 -11.82 35.92 17.39
CA PRO A 359 -10.95 34.78 17.71
C PRO A 359 -9.68 34.79 16.87
N LYS A 360 -9.47 35.77 15.99
CA LYS A 360 -8.31 35.86 15.07
C LYS A 360 -8.02 34.56 14.33
N ARG A 361 -9.06 33.85 13.95
CA ARG A 361 -9.01 32.58 13.24
C ARG A 361 -9.89 32.64 11.99
N PRO A 362 -9.60 31.90 10.89
CA PRO A 362 -8.58 30.85 10.82
C PRO A 362 -7.18 31.41 11.00
N SER A 363 -6.38 30.73 11.83
CA SER A 363 -4.99 31.15 12.01
C SER A 363 -4.32 31.09 10.66
N GLY A 364 -3.68 32.19 10.20
CA GLY A 364 -2.92 32.21 8.92
C GLY A 364 -1.79 31.16 8.84
N GLY A 365 -1.68 30.30 9.85
CA GLY A 365 -0.78 29.18 9.93
C GLY A 365 -1.40 27.81 9.67
N PHE A 366 -2.71 27.69 9.46
CA PHE A 366 -3.37 26.38 9.25
C PHE A 366 -2.77 25.61 8.08
N ASP A 367 -2.70 26.20 6.90
CA ASP A 367 -2.17 25.57 5.70
C ASP A 367 -0.70 25.18 5.86
N ASN A 368 0.10 26.04 6.50
CA ASN A 368 1.51 25.75 6.77
C ASN A 368 1.69 24.61 7.74
N PHE A 369 0.85 24.52 8.77
CA PHE A 369 0.87 23.43 9.74
C PHE A 369 0.47 22.10 9.09
N VAL A 370 -0.64 22.06 8.35
CA VAL A 370 -1.08 20.89 7.60
C VAL A 370 -0.01 20.44 6.62
N ALA A 371 0.61 21.39 5.89
CA ALA A 371 1.70 21.09 4.95
C ALA A 371 2.93 20.51 5.65
N ALA A 372 3.30 21.03 6.83
CA ALA A 372 4.43 20.53 7.61
C ALA A 372 4.19 19.09 8.11
N VAL A 373 3.01 18.82 8.66
CA VAL A 373 2.63 17.46 9.11
C VAL A 373 2.55 16.51 7.91
N ALA A 374 1.92 16.92 6.80
CA ALA A 374 1.85 16.12 5.58
C ALA A 374 3.24 15.80 5.01
N THR A 375 4.21 16.71 5.15
CA THR A 375 5.60 16.47 4.73
C THR A 375 6.27 15.41 5.62
N GLN A 376 6.08 15.46 6.94
CA GLN A 376 6.61 14.43 7.86
C GLN A 376 5.97 13.06 7.62
N VAL A 377 4.65 13.02 7.43
CA VAL A 377 3.92 11.81 7.07
C VAL A 377 4.42 11.24 5.75
N GLY A 378 4.59 12.11 4.74
CA GLY A 378 5.11 11.72 3.43
C GLY A 378 6.53 11.16 3.49
N ALA A 379 7.40 11.78 4.29
CA ALA A 379 8.76 11.30 4.50
C ALA A 379 8.80 9.92 5.17
N ALA A 380 7.97 9.68 6.18
CA ALA A 380 7.86 8.39 6.86
C ALA A 380 7.28 7.29 5.96
N LEU A 381 6.41 7.64 5.01
CA LEU A 381 5.75 6.72 4.08
C LEU A 381 6.42 6.65 2.70
N GLU A 382 7.56 7.31 2.51
CA GLU A 382 8.27 7.39 1.22
C GLU A 382 7.39 7.88 0.05
N ILE A 383 6.44 8.79 0.36
CA ILE A 383 5.56 9.43 -0.61
C ILE A 383 5.77 10.94 -0.54
N PRO A 384 6.17 11.61 -1.62
CA PRO A 384 6.25 13.07 -1.63
C PRO A 384 4.93 13.74 -1.23
N LYS A 385 5.02 14.85 -0.50
CA LYS A 385 3.84 15.61 -0.04
C LYS A 385 2.87 15.92 -1.18
N ASP A 386 3.37 16.35 -2.33
CA ASP A 386 2.55 16.74 -3.49
C ASP A 386 1.74 15.56 -4.03
N LEU A 387 2.33 14.36 -4.03
CA LEU A 387 1.65 13.13 -4.42
C LEU A 387 0.68 12.64 -3.34
N LEU A 388 1.04 12.79 -2.07
CA LEU A 388 0.20 12.43 -0.92
C LEU A 388 -1.05 13.30 -0.83
N MET A 389 -0.89 14.62 -1.01
CA MET A 389 -1.96 15.61 -0.95
C MET A 389 -2.71 15.80 -2.28
N LYS A 390 -2.20 15.20 -3.39
CA LYS A 390 -2.69 15.42 -4.76
C LYS A 390 -2.67 16.90 -5.18
N ALA A 391 -1.72 17.68 -4.65
CA ALA A 391 -1.58 19.12 -4.86
C ALA A 391 -0.18 19.41 -5.43
N PHE A 392 -0.12 19.67 -6.73
CA PHE A 392 1.13 19.88 -7.50
C PHE A 392 1.40 21.37 -7.69
N ASN A 393 1.94 22.01 -6.65
CA ASN A 393 2.24 23.45 -6.63
C ASN A 393 3.74 23.76 -6.84
N ALA A 394 4.58 22.72 -6.98
CA ALA A 394 6.02 22.88 -7.18
C ALA A 394 6.37 23.12 -8.66
N SER A 395 7.60 23.60 -8.92
CA SER A 395 8.11 23.70 -10.29
C SER A 395 8.19 22.32 -10.96
N TYR A 396 8.12 22.29 -12.29
CA TYR A 396 8.21 21.06 -13.09
C TYR A 396 9.40 20.18 -12.70
N SER A 397 10.59 20.76 -12.57
CA SER A 397 11.80 20.03 -12.21
C SER A 397 11.75 19.44 -10.79
N ALA A 398 11.20 20.18 -9.83
CA ALA A 398 11.04 19.70 -8.47
C ALA A 398 10.01 18.57 -8.38
N SER A 399 8.85 18.71 -9.04
CA SER A 399 7.83 17.67 -9.11
C SER A 399 8.36 16.41 -9.78
N ARG A 400 9.13 16.54 -10.88
CA ARG A 400 9.77 15.40 -11.55
C ARG A 400 10.77 14.68 -10.65
N ALA A 401 11.63 15.41 -9.95
CA ALA A 401 12.58 14.81 -9.02
C ALA A 401 11.89 14.05 -7.88
N ALA A 402 10.82 14.63 -7.32
CA ALA A 402 10.02 13.98 -6.28
C ALA A 402 9.32 12.70 -6.78
N LEU A 403 8.76 12.74 -8.01
CA LEU A 403 8.14 11.56 -8.62
C LEU A 403 9.15 10.45 -8.91
N LEU A 404 10.36 10.80 -9.38
CA LEU A 404 11.44 9.83 -9.61
C LEU A 404 11.87 9.13 -8.33
N GLU A 405 11.93 9.84 -7.21
CA GLU A 405 12.27 9.25 -5.90
C GLU A 405 11.17 8.32 -5.41
N ALA A 406 9.91 8.77 -5.46
CA ALA A 406 8.76 7.93 -5.11
C ALA A 406 8.68 6.65 -5.98
N TRP A 407 9.06 6.77 -7.25
CA TRP A 407 9.03 5.64 -8.18
C TRP A 407 9.97 4.51 -7.78
N LYS A 408 11.14 4.84 -7.22
CA LYS A 408 12.07 3.83 -6.68
C LYS A 408 11.42 3.00 -5.57
N ALA A 409 10.72 3.67 -4.63
CA ALA A 409 10.00 2.99 -3.56
C ALA A 409 8.86 2.11 -4.11
N PHE A 410 8.10 2.59 -5.10
CA PHE A 410 7.04 1.81 -5.74
C PHE A 410 7.58 0.58 -6.48
N GLN A 411 8.70 0.72 -7.19
CA GLN A 411 9.36 -0.42 -7.86
C GLN A 411 9.88 -1.44 -6.85
N MET A 412 10.46 -1.00 -5.73
CA MET A 412 10.93 -1.89 -4.67
C MET A 412 9.76 -2.69 -4.07
N ARG A 413 8.65 -2.03 -3.71
CA ARG A 413 7.44 -2.69 -3.20
C ARG A 413 6.82 -3.63 -4.22
N ARG A 414 6.81 -3.27 -5.51
CA ARG A 414 6.38 -4.16 -6.60
C ARG A 414 7.22 -5.43 -6.66
N LYS A 415 8.55 -5.30 -6.56
CA LYS A 415 9.47 -6.44 -6.55
C LYS A 415 9.19 -7.38 -5.37
N TRP A 416 8.97 -6.86 -4.17
CA TRP A 416 8.63 -7.66 -3.00
C TRP A 416 7.30 -8.38 -3.19
N PHE A 417 6.26 -7.64 -3.57
CA PHE A 417 4.94 -8.22 -3.82
C PHE A 417 4.99 -9.30 -4.91
N THR A 418 5.74 -9.07 -5.97
CA THR A 418 5.93 -10.06 -7.03
C THR A 418 6.63 -11.32 -6.52
N SER A 419 7.65 -11.17 -5.66
CA SER A 419 8.37 -12.28 -5.05
C SER A 419 7.48 -13.14 -4.15
N ASP A 420 6.63 -12.49 -3.35
CA ASP A 420 5.91 -13.16 -2.27
C ASP A 420 4.51 -13.63 -2.70
N PHE A 421 3.93 -13.04 -3.76
CA PHE A 421 2.61 -13.39 -4.27
C PHE A 421 2.64 -13.92 -5.70
N CYS A 422 3.05 -13.10 -6.67
CA CYS A 422 2.83 -13.44 -8.08
C CYS A 422 3.66 -14.66 -8.53
N ARG A 423 4.93 -14.72 -8.17
CA ARG A 423 5.81 -15.83 -8.55
C ARG A 423 5.40 -17.16 -7.89
N PRO A 424 5.15 -17.26 -6.59
CA PRO A 424 4.67 -18.50 -5.98
C PRO A 424 3.36 -18.99 -6.59
N VAL A 425 2.42 -18.08 -6.85
CA VAL A 425 1.15 -18.45 -7.51
C VAL A 425 1.40 -18.98 -8.92
N TYR A 426 2.25 -18.32 -9.70
CA TYR A 426 2.64 -18.79 -11.03
C TYR A 426 3.31 -20.17 -11.00
N GLU A 427 4.18 -20.40 -10.02
CA GLU A 427 4.85 -21.70 -9.84
C GLU A 427 3.84 -22.82 -9.58
N ILE A 428 2.86 -22.59 -8.68
CA ILE A 428 1.82 -23.57 -8.38
C ILE A 428 0.95 -23.81 -9.60
N TRP A 429 0.52 -22.73 -10.28
CA TRP A 429 -0.30 -22.81 -11.47
C TRP A 429 0.42 -23.54 -12.62
N LEU A 430 1.69 -23.19 -12.88
CA LEU A 430 2.45 -23.84 -13.96
C LEU A 430 2.69 -25.33 -13.67
N ALA A 431 2.97 -25.68 -12.41
CA ALA A 431 3.09 -27.07 -12.01
C ALA A 431 1.79 -27.86 -12.30
N GLU A 432 0.64 -27.27 -12.01
CA GLU A 432 -0.66 -27.88 -12.34
C GLU A 432 -0.88 -27.96 -13.86
N ALA A 433 -0.57 -26.89 -14.60
CA ALA A 433 -0.70 -26.85 -16.05
C ALA A 433 0.14 -27.92 -16.76
N VAL A 434 1.38 -28.11 -16.29
CA VAL A 434 2.27 -29.17 -16.80
C VAL A 434 1.78 -30.55 -16.41
N ALA A 435 1.37 -30.77 -15.16
CA ALA A 435 0.83 -32.05 -14.68
C ALA A 435 -0.43 -32.48 -15.44
N ARG A 436 -1.26 -31.52 -15.85
CA ARG A 436 -2.46 -31.76 -16.69
C ARG A 436 -2.16 -31.88 -18.18
N GLY A 437 -0.91 -31.72 -18.62
CA GLY A 437 -0.51 -31.80 -20.01
C GLY A 437 -0.99 -30.61 -20.87
N ARG A 438 -1.46 -29.50 -20.28
CA ARG A 438 -1.90 -28.31 -20.99
C ARG A 438 -0.71 -27.49 -21.51
N ILE A 439 0.37 -27.46 -20.75
CA ILE A 439 1.66 -26.88 -21.11
C ILE A 439 2.71 -27.99 -21.14
N LEU A 440 3.42 -28.11 -22.26
CA LEU A 440 4.49 -29.07 -22.41
C LEU A 440 5.79 -28.48 -21.83
N ALA A 441 6.34 -29.11 -20.82
CA ALA A 441 7.60 -28.71 -20.18
C ALA A 441 8.42 -29.97 -19.80
N PRO A 442 9.13 -30.58 -20.76
CA PRO A 442 9.91 -31.78 -20.50
C PRO A 442 10.95 -31.56 -19.40
N GLY A 443 11.03 -32.49 -18.45
CA GLY A 443 11.97 -32.42 -17.34
C GLY A 443 11.56 -31.51 -16.17
N PHE A 444 10.41 -30.84 -16.22
CA PHE A 444 9.94 -29.88 -15.20
C PHE A 444 9.89 -30.47 -13.77
N PHE A 445 9.46 -31.70 -13.62
CA PHE A 445 9.36 -32.36 -12.31
C PHE A 445 10.61 -33.19 -11.95
N ALA A 446 11.48 -33.44 -12.93
CA ALA A 446 12.64 -34.31 -12.73
C ALA A 446 13.93 -33.55 -12.40
N ASN A 447 14.04 -32.29 -12.81
CA ASN A 447 15.27 -31.50 -12.68
C ASN A 447 14.97 -30.09 -12.21
N ALA A 448 15.54 -29.71 -11.07
CA ALA A 448 15.35 -28.39 -10.44
C ALA A 448 15.85 -27.23 -11.33
N THR A 449 16.93 -27.42 -12.09
CA THR A 449 17.46 -26.39 -13.00
C THR A 449 16.50 -26.17 -14.18
N ILE A 450 16.01 -27.25 -14.77
CA ILE A 450 15.00 -27.19 -15.86
C ILE A 450 13.71 -26.55 -15.35
N ARG A 451 13.25 -26.95 -14.16
CA ARG A 451 12.08 -26.33 -13.53
C ARG A 451 12.26 -24.83 -13.38
N LYS A 452 13.41 -24.38 -12.83
CA LYS A 452 13.71 -22.96 -12.66
C LYS A 452 13.76 -22.21 -13.98
N ALA A 453 14.30 -22.84 -15.03
CA ALA A 453 14.35 -22.25 -16.38
C ALA A 453 12.96 -22.00 -16.97
N TYR A 454 11.98 -22.90 -16.76
CA TYR A 454 10.58 -22.69 -17.16
C TYR A 454 9.83 -21.67 -16.30
N LEU A 455 10.23 -21.48 -15.03
CA LEU A 455 9.56 -20.57 -14.09
C LEU A 455 9.99 -19.11 -14.23
N GLY A 456 10.90 -18.80 -15.15
CA GLY A 456 11.31 -17.44 -15.44
C GLY A 456 10.08 -16.57 -15.78
N SER A 457 9.90 -15.48 -15.06
CA SER A 457 8.75 -14.58 -15.24
C SER A 457 9.08 -13.16 -14.84
N GLU A 458 8.56 -12.23 -15.60
CA GLU A 458 8.48 -10.80 -15.29
C GLU A 458 7.01 -10.41 -15.08
N TRP A 459 6.76 -9.42 -14.24
CA TRP A 459 5.42 -8.96 -13.94
C TRP A 459 5.33 -7.49 -14.27
N ILE A 460 4.61 -7.21 -15.36
CA ILE A 460 4.47 -5.87 -15.90
C ILE A 460 3.37 -5.14 -15.14
N GLY A 461 3.69 -4.00 -14.57
CA GLY A 461 2.77 -3.13 -13.87
C GLY A 461 2.75 -1.72 -14.44
N PRO A 462 2.11 -0.76 -13.72
CA PRO A 462 2.04 0.61 -14.16
C PRO A 462 3.39 1.18 -14.54
N SER A 463 3.44 1.94 -15.62
CA SER A 463 4.58 2.77 -16.01
C SER A 463 4.59 4.07 -15.19
N GLN A 464 5.71 4.78 -15.19
CA GLN A 464 5.85 6.05 -14.47
C GLN A 464 4.95 7.15 -15.04
N GLY A 465 4.50 6.99 -16.29
CA GLY A 465 3.87 8.05 -17.08
C GLY A 465 4.91 9.05 -17.63
N MET A 466 4.52 9.75 -18.65
CA MET A 466 5.36 10.77 -19.30
C MET A 466 4.89 12.16 -18.92
N LEU A 467 5.80 13.00 -18.41
CA LEU A 467 5.53 14.40 -18.14
C LEU A 467 5.76 15.26 -19.38
N ASP A 468 6.77 14.93 -20.19
CA ASP A 468 7.08 15.55 -21.47
C ASP A 468 7.27 14.42 -22.51
N PRO A 469 6.20 14.01 -23.18
CA PRO A 469 6.23 12.85 -24.07
C PRO A 469 7.30 12.94 -25.17
N THR A 470 7.49 14.15 -25.74
CA THR A 470 8.45 14.35 -26.82
C THR A 470 9.88 14.05 -26.38
N LYS A 471 10.32 14.70 -25.29
CA LYS A 471 11.69 14.53 -24.79
C LYS A 471 11.95 13.13 -24.24
N GLU A 472 10.92 12.50 -23.64
CA GLU A 472 11.07 11.16 -23.06
C GLU A 472 11.14 10.09 -24.15
N ILE A 473 10.35 10.23 -25.22
CA ILE A 473 10.43 9.34 -26.40
C ILE A 473 11.76 9.53 -27.11
N GLU A 474 12.22 10.77 -27.34
CA GLU A 474 13.53 11.03 -27.95
C GLU A 474 14.67 10.42 -27.15
N ALA A 475 14.64 10.53 -25.81
CA ALA A 475 15.64 9.93 -24.94
C ALA A 475 15.65 8.38 -25.03
N GLU A 476 14.47 7.74 -25.11
CA GLU A 476 14.36 6.29 -25.29
C GLU A 476 14.83 5.84 -26.68
N VAL A 477 14.53 6.61 -27.74
CA VAL A 477 15.04 6.34 -29.10
C VAL A 477 16.56 6.37 -29.10
N LEU A 478 17.17 7.38 -28.49
CA LEU A 478 18.64 7.47 -28.36
C LEU A 478 19.20 6.30 -27.54
N ALA A 479 18.52 5.92 -26.45
CA ALA A 479 18.95 4.77 -25.63
C ALA A 479 18.95 3.45 -26.43
N ILE A 480 17.95 3.23 -27.27
CA ILE A 480 17.88 2.06 -28.16
C ILE A 480 19.00 2.12 -29.21
N GLN A 481 19.18 3.28 -29.88
CA GLN A 481 20.21 3.45 -30.92
C GLN A 481 21.63 3.20 -30.39
N HIS A 482 21.89 3.56 -29.13
CA HIS A 482 23.19 3.34 -28.50
C HIS A 482 23.31 2.00 -27.73
N GLY A 483 22.27 1.14 -27.80
CA GLY A 483 22.30 -0.19 -27.16
C GLY A 483 22.14 -0.17 -25.63
N PHE A 484 21.68 0.96 -25.04
CA PHE A 484 21.40 1.05 -23.60
C PHE A 484 20.04 0.47 -23.23
N SER A 485 19.12 0.34 -24.19
CA SER A 485 17.79 -0.23 -24.03
C SER A 485 17.40 -1.06 -25.25
N THR A 486 16.35 -1.87 -25.14
CA THR A 486 15.73 -2.56 -26.26
C THR A 486 14.35 -2.00 -26.53
N HIS A 487 13.79 -2.23 -27.72
CA HIS A 487 12.42 -1.82 -28.03
C HIS A 487 11.41 -2.40 -27.02
N GLU A 488 11.59 -3.66 -26.60
CA GLU A 488 10.73 -4.29 -25.61
C GLU A 488 10.82 -3.58 -24.23
N GLN A 489 12.04 -3.32 -23.73
CA GLN A 489 12.25 -2.62 -22.46
C GLN A 489 11.67 -1.20 -22.48
N SER A 490 11.90 -0.48 -23.58
CA SER A 490 11.39 0.87 -23.76
C SER A 490 9.86 0.91 -23.88
N THR A 491 9.25 -0.07 -24.57
CA THR A 491 7.78 -0.21 -24.65
C THR A 491 7.19 -0.45 -23.27
N ILE A 492 7.74 -1.38 -22.49
CA ILE A 492 7.29 -1.65 -21.11
C ILE A 492 7.41 -0.40 -20.24
N LYS A 493 8.51 0.34 -20.36
CA LYS A 493 8.76 1.54 -19.57
C LYS A 493 7.81 2.69 -19.92
N LEU A 494 7.53 2.90 -21.20
CA LEU A 494 6.73 4.03 -21.66
C LEU A 494 5.22 3.81 -21.51
N ASN A 495 4.71 2.64 -21.88
CA ASN A 495 3.26 2.37 -21.89
C ASN A 495 2.83 1.08 -21.19
N GLY A 496 3.78 0.24 -20.72
CA GLY A 496 3.47 -1.05 -20.11
C GLY A 496 3.00 -2.13 -21.09
N GLY A 497 3.07 -1.87 -22.41
CA GLY A 497 2.69 -2.80 -23.46
C GLY A 497 3.78 -3.80 -23.83
N GLN A 498 3.50 -4.61 -24.84
CA GLN A 498 4.44 -5.59 -25.40
C GLN A 498 4.84 -5.16 -26.82
N TRP A 499 6.16 -5.04 -27.05
CA TRP A 499 6.70 -4.65 -28.35
C TRP A 499 6.25 -5.56 -29.50
N GLN A 500 6.27 -6.86 -29.29
CA GLN A 500 5.91 -7.85 -30.30
C GLN A 500 4.44 -7.74 -30.72
N ASP A 501 3.55 -7.49 -29.78
CA ASP A 501 2.12 -7.30 -30.07
C ASP A 501 1.90 -5.99 -30.83
N ASN A 502 2.62 -4.91 -30.44
CA ASN A 502 2.56 -3.64 -31.15
C ASN A 502 3.03 -3.79 -32.62
N VAL A 503 4.14 -4.50 -32.85
CA VAL A 503 4.66 -4.73 -34.22
C VAL A 503 3.70 -5.57 -35.03
N ALA A 504 3.13 -6.64 -34.46
CA ALA A 504 2.14 -7.47 -35.16
C ALA A 504 0.88 -6.68 -35.52
N GLN A 505 0.40 -5.83 -34.59
CA GLN A 505 -0.75 -4.97 -34.81
C GLN A 505 -0.45 -3.89 -35.87
N LEU A 506 0.70 -3.23 -35.80
CA LEU A 506 1.13 -2.25 -36.79
C LEU A 506 1.25 -2.85 -38.21
N ALA A 507 1.70 -4.09 -38.31
CA ALA A 507 1.73 -4.79 -39.63
C ALA A 507 0.32 -4.94 -40.21
N ILE A 508 -0.66 -5.35 -39.39
CA ILE A 508 -2.06 -5.48 -39.81
C ILE A 508 -2.64 -4.10 -40.19
N GLU A 509 -2.39 -3.09 -39.40
CA GLU A 509 -2.87 -1.71 -39.65
C GLU A 509 -2.28 -1.12 -40.91
N ASN A 510 -0.98 -1.32 -41.16
CA ASN A 510 -0.32 -0.87 -42.37
C ASN A 510 -0.88 -1.58 -43.62
N ASP A 511 -1.14 -2.88 -43.53
CA ASP A 511 -1.78 -3.63 -44.63
C ASP A 511 -3.21 -3.09 -44.91
N GLN A 512 -3.99 -2.80 -43.84
CA GLN A 512 -5.33 -2.22 -43.97
C GLN A 512 -5.30 -0.77 -44.50
N LEU A 513 -4.33 0.04 -44.10
CA LEU A 513 -4.15 1.41 -44.62
C LEU A 513 -3.76 1.38 -46.09
N ALA A 514 -2.86 0.49 -46.50
CA ALA A 514 -2.49 0.30 -47.91
C ALA A 514 -3.66 -0.16 -48.76
N GLU A 515 -4.56 -0.99 -48.22
CA GLU A 515 -5.77 -1.47 -48.90
C GLU A 515 -6.84 -0.36 -48.99
N ALA A 516 -7.00 0.45 -47.91
CA ALA A 516 -8.00 1.51 -47.83
C ALA A 516 -7.62 2.75 -48.65
N PHE A 517 -6.33 3.06 -48.75
CA PHE A 517 -5.79 4.22 -49.46
C PHE A 517 -4.73 3.79 -50.50
N PRO A 518 -5.12 3.11 -51.54
CA PRO A 518 -4.20 2.73 -52.59
C PRO A 518 -3.75 3.99 -53.36
N ASP A 519 -2.46 4.39 -53.20
CA ASP A 519 -1.76 5.48 -53.89
C ASP A 519 -2.52 6.82 -53.94
N ASP A 520 -2.52 7.58 -52.86
CA ASP A 520 -2.94 9.01 -52.86
C ASP A 520 -1.81 9.86 -53.47
N PRO A 521 -2.01 10.48 -54.66
CA PRO A 521 -1.00 11.30 -55.31
C PRO A 521 -0.69 12.62 -54.55
N ASN A 522 -1.43 12.93 -53.49
CA ASN A 522 -1.24 14.10 -52.61
C ASN A 522 -0.58 13.78 -51.27
N GLU A 523 -0.07 12.57 -51.08
CA GLU A 523 0.59 12.19 -49.86
C GLU A 523 1.86 13.04 -49.63
N ASP A 524 1.97 13.66 -48.47
CA ASP A 524 3.14 14.44 -48.04
C ASP A 524 4.41 13.57 -48.26
N PRO A 525 5.43 14.06 -48.98
CA PRO A 525 6.67 13.31 -49.28
C PRO A 525 7.33 12.69 -48.02
N ILE A 526 7.11 13.27 -46.85
CA ILE A 526 7.62 12.79 -45.57
C ILE A 526 6.87 11.53 -45.14
N ASN A 527 5.53 11.51 -45.27
CA ASN A 527 4.73 10.34 -44.95
C ASN A 527 4.99 9.18 -45.90
N LYS A 528 5.20 9.46 -47.17
CA LYS A 528 5.59 8.48 -48.20
C LYS A 528 6.98 7.88 -47.94
N ALA A 529 7.93 8.71 -47.51
CA ALA A 529 9.27 8.26 -47.12
C ALA A 529 9.28 7.39 -45.85
N VAL A 530 8.47 7.76 -44.87
CA VAL A 530 8.31 6.99 -43.62
C VAL A 530 7.57 5.67 -43.91
N GLY A 531 6.51 5.70 -44.69
CA GLY A 531 5.80 4.49 -45.13
C GLY A 531 6.69 3.54 -45.93
N ALA A 532 7.51 4.06 -46.84
CA ALA A 532 8.46 3.26 -47.63
C ALA A 532 9.57 2.67 -46.73
N LEU A 533 10.06 3.41 -45.75
CA LEU A 533 11.07 2.92 -44.82
C LEU A 533 10.52 1.80 -43.92
N VAL A 534 9.30 1.96 -43.43
CA VAL A 534 8.60 0.94 -42.63
C VAL A 534 8.31 -0.30 -43.47
N ALA A 535 7.85 -0.13 -44.71
CA ALA A 535 7.60 -1.23 -45.63
C ALA A 535 8.89 -1.99 -45.96
N GLU A 536 10.02 -1.29 -46.14
CA GLU A 536 11.32 -1.91 -46.43
C GLU A 536 11.86 -2.69 -45.20
N VAL A 537 11.68 -2.17 -43.97
CA VAL A 537 12.05 -2.86 -42.72
C VAL A 537 11.19 -4.13 -42.56
N VAL A 538 9.88 -4.02 -42.78
CA VAL A 538 8.95 -5.17 -42.72
C VAL A 538 9.27 -6.21 -43.79
N LYS A 539 9.65 -5.77 -45.01
CA LYS A 539 10.04 -6.65 -46.08
C LYS A 539 11.34 -7.40 -45.77
N ARG A 540 12.36 -6.73 -45.26
CA ARG A 540 13.62 -7.37 -44.82
C ARG A 540 13.38 -8.37 -43.70
N ALA A 541 12.57 -8.02 -42.72
CA ALA A 541 12.20 -8.94 -41.63
C ALA A 541 11.43 -10.18 -42.15
N LYS A 542 10.54 -10.02 -43.17
CA LYS A 542 9.87 -11.13 -43.82
C LYS A 542 10.82 -12.00 -44.68
N GLU A 543 11.81 -11.40 -45.31
CA GLU A 543 12.82 -12.10 -46.11
C GLU A 543 13.80 -12.86 -45.19
N GLU A 544 14.23 -12.29 -44.08
CA GLU A 544 15.04 -12.98 -43.08
C GLU A 544 14.28 -14.18 -42.48
N LEU A 545 13.01 -14.02 -42.12
CA LEU A 545 12.17 -15.09 -41.62
C LEU A 545 11.93 -16.21 -42.64
N LYS A 546 11.91 -15.89 -43.94
CA LYS A 546 11.82 -16.89 -45.03
C LYS A 546 13.13 -17.65 -45.22
N HIS A 547 14.28 -16.97 -45.16
CA HIS A 547 15.59 -17.61 -45.27
C HIS A 547 15.85 -18.58 -44.11
N GLU A 548 15.42 -18.22 -42.90
CA GLU A 548 15.53 -19.14 -41.74
C GLU A 548 14.58 -20.34 -41.82
N GLN A 549 13.46 -20.22 -42.54
CA GLN A 549 12.54 -21.36 -42.78
C GLN A 549 12.97 -22.30 -43.91
N GLU A 550 13.85 -21.85 -44.81
CA GLU A 550 14.41 -22.67 -45.89
C GLU A 550 15.71 -23.36 -45.51
N GLU A 551 16.39 -22.95 -44.41
CA GLU A 551 17.60 -23.59 -43.87
C GLU A 551 17.32 -24.62 -42.74
N THR A 552 16.06 -24.81 -42.38
CA THR A 552 15.62 -25.84 -41.40
C THR A 552 14.75 -26.90 -42.08
#